data_aac44c672c3d8a55725bf30560e07d3c
#
_entry.id   aac44c672c3d8a55725bf30560e07d3c
#
_cell.length_a   1.000
_cell.length_b   1.000
_cell.length_c   1.000
_cell.angle_alpha   90.00
_cell.angle_beta   90.00
_cell.angle_gamma   90.00
#
_symmetry.space_group_name_H-M   'P 1'
#
loop_
_entity.id
_entity.type
_entity.pdbx_description
1 polymer ?
#
loop_
_entity_poly.entity_id
_entity_poly.type
_entity_poly.pdbx_seq_one_letter_code
_entity_poly.pdbx_strand_id
1 'polypeptide(L)'
;IIDIGAAPGSWSQYALKAAKSGKLISIDLKKMEPIGNSFQIQGDFTEKKIQEEIKKNINGKVDVVMSDMAVDTTGIKNIDSIQTGELCKEAMYFAKDLMKENAYFISKIFMGGTFNEIVADGKKYFKEVKVFKPKSSRKDSKESFIICKKLR
;
A
#
# COMPACT_ATOMS: atom_id res chain seq x y z
N ILE A 1 -5.92 5.26 8.81
CA ILE A 1 -4.80 5.01 7.88
C ILE A 1 -4.31 3.60 8.07
N ILE A 2 -4.11 2.91 6.97
CA ILE A 2 -3.50 1.57 6.95
C ILE A 2 -2.20 1.67 6.17
N ASP A 3 -1.10 1.20 6.76
CA ASP A 3 0.22 1.17 6.13
C ASP A 3 0.67 -0.28 5.99
N ILE A 4 0.62 -0.82 4.78
CA ILE A 4 0.96 -2.21 4.48
C ILE A 4 2.41 -2.29 4.00
N GLY A 5 3.20 -3.18 4.58
CA GLY A 5 4.64 -3.24 4.32
C GLY A 5 5.36 -2.08 4.99
N ALA A 6 5.01 -1.80 6.23
CA ALA A 6 5.36 -0.56 6.90
C ALA A 6 6.80 -0.47 7.42
N ALA A 7 7.48 -1.59 7.65
CA ALA A 7 8.82 -1.57 8.21
C ALA A 7 9.82 -0.88 7.27
N PRO A 8 10.75 -0.09 7.79
CA PRO A 8 11.05 0.19 9.20
C PRO A 8 10.10 1.19 9.87
N GLY A 9 9.19 1.84 9.12
CA GLY A 9 8.19 2.71 9.71
C GLY A 9 8.22 4.15 9.28
N SER A 10 9.00 4.49 8.26
CA SER A 10 9.14 5.86 7.78
C SER A 10 7.82 6.46 7.31
N TRP A 11 7.05 5.70 6.54
CA TRP A 11 5.74 6.14 6.05
C TRP A 11 4.74 6.28 7.20
N SER A 12 4.76 5.33 8.15
CA SER A 12 3.90 5.40 9.33
C SER A 12 4.20 6.62 10.18
N GLN A 13 5.47 6.93 10.41
CA GLN A 13 5.88 8.12 11.15
C GLN A 13 5.39 9.40 10.47
N TYR A 14 5.58 9.48 9.16
CA TYR A 14 5.13 10.64 8.39
C TYR A 14 3.60 10.78 8.45
N ALA A 15 2.88 9.67 8.27
CA ALA A 15 1.43 9.68 8.27
C ALA A 15 0.86 10.13 9.61
N LEU A 16 1.41 9.66 10.74
CA LEU A 16 1.01 10.10 12.06
C LEU A 16 1.23 11.59 12.26
N LYS A 17 2.39 12.09 11.81
CA LYS A 17 2.75 13.49 11.92
C LYS A 17 1.82 14.38 11.09
N ALA A 18 1.48 13.94 9.88
CA ALA A 18 0.62 14.68 8.96
C ALA A 18 -0.85 14.66 9.38
N ALA A 19 -1.32 13.54 9.92
CA ALA A 19 -2.73 13.33 10.25
C ALA A 19 -3.16 14.00 11.55
N LYS A 20 -2.26 14.37 12.42
CA LYS A 20 -2.48 15.05 13.73
C LYS A 20 -3.43 14.31 14.68
N SER A 21 -4.55 13.83 14.20
CA SER A 21 -5.53 13.05 14.99
C SER A 21 -6.08 11.94 14.12
N GLY A 22 -5.62 10.73 14.30
CA GLY A 22 -6.10 9.62 13.49
C GLY A 22 -5.51 8.32 13.98
N LYS A 23 -6.18 7.24 13.64
CA LYS A 23 -5.67 5.91 13.93
C LYS A 23 -4.83 5.44 12.77
N LEU A 24 -3.72 4.80 13.10
CA LEU A 24 -2.83 4.19 12.13
C LEU A 24 -2.65 2.72 12.47
N ILE A 25 -2.83 1.85 11.47
CA ILE A 25 -2.52 0.43 11.59
C ILE A 25 -1.38 0.14 10.63
N SER A 26 -0.28 -0.39 11.17
CA SER A 26 0.91 -0.74 10.41
C SER A 26 1.06 -2.25 10.36
N ILE A 27 1.30 -2.80 9.17
CA ILE A 27 1.44 -4.25 8.96
C ILE A 27 2.77 -4.54 8.27
N ASP A 28 3.54 -5.48 8.79
CA ASP A 28 4.76 -5.94 8.14
C ASP A 28 5.13 -7.36 8.60
N LEU A 29 5.87 -8.07 7.76
CA LEU A 29 6.46 -9.35 8.13
C LEU A 29 7.50 -9.19 9.25
N LYS A 30 8.20 -8.06 9.25
CA LYS A 30 9.24 -7.75 10.20
C LYS A 30 8.66 -7.03 11.41
N LYS A 31 9.25 -7.29 12.58
CA LYS A 31 8.90 -6.56 13.78
C LYS A 31 9.32 -5.10 13.64
N MET A 32 8.44 -4.19 14.02
CA MET A 32 8.69 -2.75 13.97
C MET A 32 8.82 -2.19 15.38
N GLU A 33 9.64 -1.14 15.52
CA GLU A 33 9.63 -0.37 16.75
C GLU A 33 8.29 0.36 16.90
N PRO A 34 7.78 0.51 18.14
CA PRO A 34 6.53 1.23 18.35
C PRO A 34 6.60 2.66 17.80
N ILE A 35 5.53 3.09 17.12
CA ILE A 35 5.43 4.43 16.55
C ILE A 35 4.19 5.10 17.15
N GLY A 36 4.43 5.99 18.12
CA GLY A 36 3.35 6.75 18.76
C GLY A 36 2.22 5.83 19.23
N ASN A 37 0.99 6.21 18.90
CA ASN A 37 -0.22 5.45 19.25
C ASN A 37 -0.68 4.50 18.13
N SER A 38 0.20 4.19 17.18
CA SER A 38 -0.17 3.29 16.09
C SER A 38 -0.34 1.86 16.61
N PHE A 39 -1.23 1.13 15.97
CA PHE A 39 -1.43 -0.30 16.20
C PHE A 39 -0.61 -1.08 15.17
N GLN A 40 0.25 -1.98 15.64
CA GLN A 40 1.14 -2.72 14.76
C GLN A 40 0.76 -4.19 14.71
N ILE A 41 0.70 -4.74 13.50
CA ILE A 41 0.45 -6.16 13.26
C ILE A 41 1.68 -6.73 12.58
N GLN A 42 2.29 -7.73 13.18
CA GLN A 42 3.38 -8.48 12.55
C GLN A 42 2.79 -9.71 11.87
N GLY A 43 2.96 -9.79 10.57
CA GLY A 43 2.46 -10.94 9.82
C GLY A 43 2.47 -10.69 8.32
N ASP A 44 2.07 -11.71 7.58
CA ASP A 44 1.98 -11.67 6.13
C ASP A 44 0.61 -11.15 5.72
N PHE A 45 0.59 -9.99 5.08
CA PHE A 45 -0.65 -9.36 4.61
C PHE A 45 -1.44 -10.27 3.66
N THR A 46 -0.76 -11.11 2.89
CA THR A 46 -1.44 -12.01 1.94
C THR A 46 -2.23 -13.12 2.63
N GLU A 47 -1.99 -13.36 3.92
CA GLU A 47 -2.75 -14.34 4.67
C GLU A 47 -4.10 -13.78 5.10
N LYS A 48 -5.15 -14.56 4.88
CA LYS A 48 -6.52 -14.17 5.20
C LYS A 48 -6.69 -13.80 6.68
N LYS A 49 -6.05 -14.53 7.58
CA LYS A 49 -6.12 -14.25 9.03
C LYS A 49 -5.60 -12.86 9.39
N ILE A 50 -4.56 -12.40 8.69
CA ILE A 50 -3.98 -11.07 8.91
C ILE A 50 -4.94 -10.00 8.39
N GLN A 51 -5.52 -10.20 7.22
CA GLN A 51 -6.53 -9.30 6.67
C GLN A 51 -7.74 -9.18 7.58
N GLU A 52 -8.21 -10.30 8.15
CA GLU A 52 -9.31 -10.28 9.11
C GLU A 52 -8.92 -9.53 10.40
N GLU A 53 -7.69 -9.68 10.87
CA GLU A 53 -7.22 -8.96 12.05
C GLU A 53 -7.19 -7.45 11.81
N ILE A 54 -6.78 -7.02 10.61
CA ILE A 54 -6.83 -5.60 10.24
C ILE A 54 -8.26 -5.10 10.31
N LYS A 55 -9.21 -5.85 9.72
CA LYS A 55 -10.62 -5.46 9.69
C LYS A 55 -11.22 -5.33 11.08
N LYS A 56 -10.83 -6.19 12.01
CA LYS A 56 -11.31 -6.13 13.40
C LYS A 56 -10.87 -4.87 14.14
N ASN A 57 -9.75 -4.30 13.73
CA ASN A 57 -9.18 -3.11 14.38
C ASN A 57 -9.57 -1.81 13.70
N ILE A 58 -10.37 -1.88 12.64
CA ILE A 58 -10.91 -0.71 11.96
C ILE A 58 -12.29 -0.40 12.51
N ASN A 59 -12.53 0.87 12.81
CA ASN A 59 -13.83 1.35 13.23
C ASN A 59 -14.44 2.17 12.10
N GLY A 60 -15.23 1.51 11.26
CA GLY A 60 -15.82 2.13 10.08
C GLY A 60 -14.91 2.07 8.85
N LYS A 61 -15.02 3.05 7.98
CA LYS A 61 -14.24 3.13 6.73
C LYS A 61 -12.95 3.91 6.95
N VAL A 62 -11.94 3.63 6.12
CA VAL A 62 -10.62 4.25 6.24
C VAL A 62 -10.42 5.37 5.22
N ASP A 63 -9.56 6.32 5.56
CA ASP A 63 -9.28 7.49 4.73
C ASP A 63 -8.11 7.27 3.78
N VAL A 64 -7.12 6.48 4.17
CA VAL A 64 -5.91 6.24 3.38
C VAL A 64 -5.45 4.81 3.57
N VAL A 65 -5.13 4.14 2.46
CA VAL A 65 -4.41 2.87 2.46
C VAL A 65 -3.13 3.07 1.69
N MET A 66 -2.00 2.82 2.34
CA MET A 66 -0.68 2.89 1.72
C MET A 66 -0.09 1.47 1.64
N SER A 67 0.61 1.18 0.57
CA SER A 67 1.29 -0.10 0.41
C SER A 67 2.68 0.11 -0.17
N ASP A 68 3.70 -0.32 0.57
CA ASP A 68 5.10 -0.31 0.14
C ASP A 68 5.66 -1.72 0.18
N MET A 69 4.80 -2.70 -0.13
CA MET A 69 5.22 -4.10 -0.17
C MET A 69 6.07 -4.37 -1.41
N ALA A 70 7.14 -5.10 -1.20
CA ALA A 70 7.96 -5.62 -2.27
C ALA A 70 8.49 -6.99 -1.83
N VAL A 71 8.66 -7.88 -2.79
CA VAL A 71 9.33 -9.16 -2.52
C VAL A 71 10.84 -8.94 -2.45
N ASP A 72 11.55 -9.88 -1.83
CA ASP A 72 13.01 -9.88 -1.89
C ASP A 72 13.43 -10.00 -3.35
N THR A 73 14.32 -9.12 -3.79
CA THR A 73 14.72 -9.08 -5.19
C THR A 73 15.48 -10.34 -5.59
N THR A 74 15.09 -10.91 -6.73
CA THR A 74 15.79 -12.07 -7.33
C THR A 74 16.98 -11.62 -8.17
N GLY A 75 17.06 -10.32 -8.48
CA GLY A 75 18.00 -9.78 -9.45
C GLY A 75 17.48 -9.88 -10.88
N ILE A 76 16.34 -10.53 -11.10
CA ILE A 76 15.69 -10.64 -12.40
C ILE A 76 14.54 -9.64 -12.43
N LYS A 77 14.78 -8.49 -13.05
CA LYS A 77 13.87 -7.33 -13.02
C LYS A 77 12.43 -7.66 -13.40
N ASN A 78 12.23 -8.51 -14.40
CA ASN A 78 10.89 -8.86 -14.85
C ASN A 78 10.11 -9.67 -13.80
N ILE A 79 10.77 -10.62 -13.15
CA ILE A 79 10.16 -11.43 -12.09
C ILE A 79 9.83 -10.57 -10.88
N ASP A 80 10.76 -9.71 -10.46
CA ASP A 80 10.55 -8.80 -9.33
C ASP A 80 9.37 -7.85 -9.59
N SER A 81 9.26 -7.35 -10.82
CA SER A 81 8.17 -6.48 -11.23
C SER A 81 6.80 -7.18 -11.17
N ILE A 82 6.73 -8.43 -11.65
CA ILE A 82 5.49 -9.21 -11.63
C ILE A 82 5.04 -9.49 -10.20
N GLN A 83 5.96 -9.96 -9.35
CA GLN A 83 5.64 -10.29 -7.96
C GLN A 83 5.22 -9.07 -7.15
N THR A 84 5.91 -7.95 -7.33
CA THR A 84 5.54 -6.70 -6.66
C THR A 84 4.19 -6.20 -7.17
N GLY A 85 3.91 -6.36 -8.46
CA GLY A 85 2.62 -6.01 -9.04
C GLY A 85 1.46 -6.83 -8.47
N GLU A 86 1.66 -8.12 -8.24
CA GLU A 86 0.64 -8.97 -7.63
C GLU A 86 0.33 -8.53 -6.20
N LEU A 87 1.34 -8.13 -5.43
CA LEU A 87 1.14 -7.58 -4.10
C LEU A 87 0.33 -6.27 -4.14
N CYS A 88 0.61 -5.42 -5.12
CA CYS A 88 -0.14 -4.18 -5.31
C CYS A 88 -1.61 -4.46 -5.63
N LYS A 89 -1.87 -5.42 -6.52
CA LYS A 89 -3.24 -5.81 -6.90
C LYS A 89 -4.01 -6.35 -5.68
N GLU A 90 -3.37 -7.15 -4.87
CA GLU A 90 -3.98 -7.69 -3.66
C GLU A 90 -4.31 -6.60 -2.64
N ALA A 91 -3.39 -5.66 -2.45
CA ALA A 91 -3.61 -4.52 -1.57
C ALA A 91 -4.76 -3.64 -2.07
N MET A 92 -4.83 -3.39 -3.37
CA MET A 92 -5.90 -2.60 -3.99
C MET A 92 -7.27 -3.28 -3.81
N TYR A 93 -7.33 -4.58 -4.06
CA TYR A 93 -8.56 -5.34 -3.91
C TYR A 93 -9.05 -5.34 -2.47
N PHE A 94 -8.13 -5.49 -1.52
CA PHE A 94 -8.44 -5.41 -0.10
C PHE A 94 -8.93 -4.01 0.30
N ALA A 95 -8.24 -2.98 -0.20
CA ALA A 95 -8.51 -1.59 0.16
C ALA A 95 -9.89 -1.11 -0.30
N LYS A 96 -10.30 -1.48 -1.51
CA LYS A 96 -11.53 -0.94 -2.10
C LYS A 96 -12.77 -1.19 -1.24
N ASP A 97 -12.80 -2.28 -0.49
CA ASP A 97 -13.94 -2.63 0.35
C ASP A 97 -13.93 -1.91 1.72
N LEU A 98 -12.81 -1.34 2.10
CA LEU A 98 -12.61 -0.70 3.39
C LEU A 98 -12.58 0.83 3.33
N MET A 99 -12.40 1.39 2.15
CA MET A 99 -12.15 2.81 1.96
C MET A 99 -13.43 3.62 1.91
N LYS A 100 -13.34 4.85 2.42
CA LYS A 100 -14.36 5.86 2.17
C LYS A 100 -14.38 6.25 0.71
N GLU A 101 -15.49 6.84 0.25
CA GLU A 101 -15.66 7.25 -1.13
C GLU A 101 -14.55 8.19 -1.61
N ASN A 102 -14.11 9.12 -0.77
CA ASN A 102 -13.08 10.10 -1.11
C ASN A 102 -11.69 9.73 -0.57
N ALA A 103 -11.48 8.47 -0.21
CA ALA A 103 -10.20 8.01 0.33
C ALA A 103 -9.16 7.84 -0.76
N TYR A 104 -7.90 7.71 -0.32
CA TYR A 104 -6.75 7.52 -1.20
C TYR A 104 -6.17 6.13 -1.03
N PHE A 105 -5.83 5.50 -2.14
CA PHE A 105 -4.99 4.30 -2.18
C PHE A 105 -3.67 4.65 -2.86
N ILE A 106 -2.54 4.39 -2.18
CA ILE A 106 -1.21 4.70 -2.68
C ILE A 106 -0.37 3.42 -2.57
N SER A 107 0.21 2.98 -3.67
CA SER A 107 1.03 1.76 -3.66
C SER A 107 2.27 1.90 -4.51
N LYS A 108 3.36 1.31 -4.05
CA LYS A 108 4.55 1.14 -4.86
C LYS A 108 4.27 0.13 -5.97
N ILE A 109 4.74 0.44 -7.17
CA ILE A 109 4.72 -0.45 -8.32
C ILE A 109 6.05 -0.37 -9.05
N PHE A 110 6.37 -1.40 -9.83
CA PHE A 110 7.48 -1.36 -10.77
C PHE A 110 6.95 -1.25 -12.19
N MET A 111 7.58 -0.40 -12.99
CA MET A 111 7.26 -0.29 -14.42
C MET A 111 7.64 -1.59 -15.13
N GLY A 112 6.77 -2.07 -16.01
CA GLY A 112 6.94 -3.34 -16.72
C GLY A 112 5.97 -4.40 -16.22
N GLY A 113 6.10 -5.65 -16.67
CA GLY A 113 5.30 -6.77 -16.20
C GLY A 113 3.80 -6.49 -16.09
N THR A 114 3.31 -6.35 -14.87
CA THR A 114 1.89 -6.17 -14.57
C THR A 114 1.43 -4.71 -14.55
N PHE A 115 2.28 -3.76 -14.95
CA PHE A 115 1.99 -2.33 -14.82
C PHE A 115 0.64 -1.94 -15.47
N ASN A 116 0.42 -2.37 -16.71
CA ASN A 116 -0.82 -2.02 -17.44
C ASN A 116 -2.05 -2.65 -16.79
N GLU A 117 -1.94 -3.86 -16.27
CA GLU A 117 -3.03 -4.52 -15.55
C GLU A 117 -3.40 -3.77 -14.27
N ILE A 118 -2.41 -3.30 -13.53
CA ILE A 118 -2.62 -2.57 -12.28
C ILE A 118 -3.34 -1.25 -12.57
N VAL A 119 -2.91 -0.52 -13.60
CA VAL A 119 -3.56 0.72 -14.00
C VAL A 119 -5.01 0.46 -14.43
N ALA A 120 -5.25 -0.61 -15.19
CA ALA A 120 -6.59 -0.99 -15.61
C ALA A 120 -7.48 -1.34 -14.41
N ASP A 121 -6.97 -2.10 -13.45
CA ASP A 121 -7.70 -2.43 -12.22
C ASP A 121 -8.00 -1.16 -11.41
N GLY A 122 -7.04 -0.25 -11.31
CA GLY A 122 -7.25 1.04 -10.66
C GLY A 122 -8.41 1.81 -11.29
N LYS A 123 -8.44 1.89 -12.60
CA LYS A 123 -9.51 2.58 -13.33
C LYS A 123 -10.86 1.89 -13.19
N LYS A 124 -10.84 0.57 -12.96
CA LYS A 124 -12.08 -0.19 -12.73
C LYS A 124 -12.72 0.15 -11.39
N TYR A 125 -11.92 0.34 -10.35
CA TYR A 125 -12.42 0.58 -9.00
C TYR A 125 -12.44 2.04 -8.58
N PHE A 126 -11.66 2.89 -9.22
CA PHE A 126 -11.51 4.31 -8.86
C PHE A 126 -11.74 5.21 -10.06
N LYS A 127 -12.29 6.39 -9.80
CA LYS A 127 -12.53 7.39 -10.87
C LYS A 127 -11.25 8.09 -11.32
N GLU A 128 -10.27 8.25 -10.42
CA GLU A 128 -9.01 8.90 -10.72
C GLU A 128 -7.84 7.98 -10.39
N VAL A 129 -6.95 7.80 -11.36
CA VAL A 129 -5.74 7.00 -11.22
C VAL A 129 -4.57 7.78 -11.81
N LYS A 130 -3.52 7.96 -11.03
CA LYS A 130 -2.29 8.62 -11.47
C LYS A 130 -1.09 7.75 -11.15
N VAL A 131 -0.07 7.80 -11.99
CA VAL A 131 1.21 7.16 -11.74
C VAL A 131 2.22 8.28 -11.49
N PHE A 132 2.95 8.14 -10.40
CA PHE A 132 3.89 9.16 -9.94
C PHE A 132 5.27 8.53 -9.76
N LYS A 133 6.28 9.15 -10.39
CA LYS A 133 7.67 8.78 -10.18
C LYS A 133 8.35 9.88 -9.37
N PRO A 134 8.81 9.60 -8.13
CA PRO A 134 9.43 10.62 -7.30
C PRO A 134 10.67 11.20 -7.96
N LYS A 135 10.91 12.50 -7.81
CA LYS A 135 12.10 13.17 -8.33
C LYS A 135 13.40 12.62 -7.72
N SER A 136 13.32 12.09 -6.52
CA SER A 136 14.44 11.43 -5.84
C SER A 136 14.78 10.07 -6.38
N SER A 137 13.92 9.49 -7.22
CA SER A 137 14.20 8.19 -7.84
C SER A 137 15.32 8.29 -8.86
N ARG A 138 16.16 7.26 -8.92
CA ARG A 138 17.18 7.16 -9.96
C ARG A 138 16.49 7.03 -11.32
N LYS A 139 17.09 7.61 -12.37
CA LYS A 139 16.54 7.57 -13.73
C LYS A 139 16.33 6.14 -14.24
N ASP A 140 17.18 5.21 -13.83
CA ASP A 140 17.12 3.80 -14.21
C ASP A 140 16.24 2.95 -13.30
N SER A 141 15.70 3.55 -12.21
CA SER A 141 14.79 2.84 -11.30
C SER A 141 13.44 2.66 -11.96
N LYS A 142 12.92 1.43 -11.90
CA LYS A 142 11.58 1.10 -12.36
C LYS A 142 10.52 1.35 -11.29
N GLU A 143 10.93 1.78 -10.11
CA GLU A 143 10.02 2.02 -8.99
C GLU A 143 9.20 3.28 -9.22
N SER A 144 7.90 3.16 -9.06
CA SER A 144 6.95 4.25 -9.17
C SER A 144 5.83 4.04 -8.15
N PHE A 145 4.92 4.99 -8.06
CA PHE A 145 3.75 4.87 -7.19
C PHE A 145 2.49 5.08 -8.00
N ILE A 146 1.47 4.29 -7.70
CA ILE A 146 0.12 4.51 -8.22
C ILE A 146 -0.71 5.17 -7.13
N ILE A 147 -1.45 6.19 -7.49
CA ILE A 147 -2.34 6.92 -6.59
C ILE A 147 -3.74 6.82 -7.16
N CYS A 148 -4.64 6.19 -6.41
CA CYS A 148 -6.03 5.98 -6.79
C CYS A 148 -6.93 6.71 -5.81
N LYS A 149 -7.93 7.42 -6.32
CA LYS A 149 -8.90 8.10 -5.47
C LYS A 149 -10.27 8.12 -6.11
N LYS A 150 -11.27 8.41 -5.27
CA LYS A 150 -12.69 8.46 -5.65
C LYS A 150 -13.18 7.08 -6.11
N LEU A 151 -13.56 6.26 -5.14
CA LEU A 151 -14.18 4.95 -5.42
C LEU A 151 -15.40 5.12 -6.33
N ARG A 152 -15.54 4.19 -7.27
CA ARG A 152 -16.71 4.15 -8.14
C ARG A 152 -17.94 3.64 -7.42
#